data_b32deede209286ed800c218ad76f55e2
#
_entry.id   b32deede209286ed800c218ad76f55e2
#
_cell.length_a   1.000
_cell.length_b   1.000
_cell.length_c   1.000
_cell.angle_alpha   90.00
_cell.angle_beta   90.00
_cell.angle_gamma   90.00
#
_symmetry.space_group_name_H-M   'P 1'
#
loop_
_entity.id
_entity.type
_entity.pdbx_description
1 polymer ?
#
loop_
_entity_poly.entity_id
_entity_poly.type
_entity_poly.pdbx_seq_one_letter_code
_entity_poly.pdbx_strand_id
1 'polypeptide(L)' 'MSQTGHVYLRWRVAGTPAPELERFTDLDTALDAVEARWATLRDQAPQVLDARKVLLLTTEQLRGEFEAPGEG' A
#
# COMPACT_ATOMS: atom_id res chain seq x y z
N MET A 1 -12.35 -0.47 21.18
CA MET A 1 -12.10 -0.21 20.73
C MET A 1 -11.52 -0.20 19.93
N SER A 2 -11.25 -0.15 19.49
CA SER A 2 -10.61 -0.01 18.91
C SER A 2 -10.39 0.31 17.94
N GLN A 3 -10.16 0.63 17.48
CA GLN A 3 -9.87 0.90 16.72
C GLN A 3 -9.56 1.04 15.80
N THR A 4 -9.26 0.80 15.62
CA THR A 4 -8.51 1.15 14.77
C THR A 4 -8.88 1.88 13.65
N GLY A 5 -8.37 2.49 13.15
CA GLY A 5 -8.68 3.42 12.16
C GLY A 5 -8.48 2.88 10.78
N HIS A 6 -9.02 3.58 9.83
CA HIS A 6 -8.80 3.23 8.44
C HIS A 6 -7.33 3.47 8.06
N VAL A 7 -6.98 2.98 6.88
CA VAL A 7 -5.65 3.21 6.32
C VAL A 7 -5.81 3.72 4.88
N TYR A 8 -4.72 4.23 4.33
CA TYR A 8 -4.70 4.73 2.96
C TYR A 8 -3.62 4.01 2.17
N LEU A 9 -3.92 3.73 0.92
CA LEU A 9 -2.92 3.28 -0.04
C LEU A 9 -2.60 4.46 -0.95
N ARG A 10 -1.32 4.79 -1.07
CA ARG A 10 -0.87 5.87 -1.94
C ARG A 10 0.06 5.30 -3.00
N TRP A 11 -0.12 5.73 -4.23
CA TRP A 11 0.76 5.28 -5.31
C TRP A 11 0.85 6.41 -6.33
N ARG A 12 1.87 6.34 -7.18
CA ARG A 12 2.10 7.36 -8.18
C ARG A 12 1.82 6.80 -9.55
N VAL A 13 1.03 7.55 -10.33
CA VAL A 13 0.72 7.18 -11.70
C VAL A 13 1.57 8.05 -12.62
N ALA A 14 2.23 7.43 -13.58
CA ALA A 14 3.07 8.16 -14.53
C ALA A 14 2.24 9.19 -15.26
N GLY A 15 2.78 10.39 -15.41
CA GLY A 15 2.09 11.44 -16.12
C GLY A 15 1.17 12.29 -15.27
N THR A 16 1.00 11.96 -13.99
CA THR A 16 0.16 12.79 -13.10
C THR A 16 1.05 13.55 -12.12
N PRO A 17 0.65 14.78 -11.74
CA PRO A 17 1.49 15.58 -10.85
C PRO A 17 1.39 15.18 -9.39
N ALA A 18 0.38 14.44 -8.99
CA ALA A 18 0.16 14.09 -7.60
C ALA A 18 -0.12 12.60 -7.47
N PRO A 19 0.23 11.99 -6.33
CA PRO A 19 -0.07 10.58 -6.13
C PRO A 19 -1.57 10.35 -5.98
N GLU A 20 -1.97 9.14 -6.28
CA GLU A 20 -3.32 8.70 -6.02
C GLU A 20 -3.42 8.20 -4.59
N LEU A 21 -4.61 8.27 -4.02
CA LEU A 21 -4.84 7.88 -2.65
C LEU A 21 -6.18 7.16 -2.55
N GLU A 22 -6.19 6.02 -1.89
CA GLU A 22 -7.44 5.27 -1.71
C GLU A 22 -7.55 4.84 -0.25
N ARG A 23 -8.74 4.98 0.32
CA ARG A 23 -8.97 4.63 1.71
C ARG A 23 -9.49 3.21 1.83
N PHE A 24 -9.01 2.49 2.84
CA PHE A 24 -9.47 1.15 3.17
C PHE A 24 -9.87 1.10 4.63
N THR A 25 -10.75 0.17 4.98
CA THR A 25 -11.28 0.09 6.33
C THR A 25 -10.23 -0.38 7.34
N ASP A 26 -9.30 -1.21 6.89
CA ASP A 26 -8.23 -1.67 7.77
C ASP A 26 -7.03 -2.11 6.92
N LEU A 27 -5.97 -2.47 7.62
CA LEU A 27 -4.72 -2.82 6.96
C LEU A 27 -4.85 -4.10 6.14
N ASP A 28 -5.56 -5.09 6.66
CA ASP A 28 -5.71 -6.35 5.94
C ASP A 28 -6.40 -6.14 4.60
N THR A 29 -7.45 -5.34 4.59
CA THR A 29 -8.16 -5.03 3.35
C THR A 29 -7.25 -4.29 2.38
N ALA A 30 -6.46 -3.36 2.90
CA ALA A 30 -5.54 -2.61 2.06
C ALA A 30 -4.49 -3.54 1.45
N LEU A 31 -3.94 -4.45 2.25
CA LEU A 31 -2.93 -5.37 1.75
C LEU A 31 -3.51 -6.34 0.72
N ASP A 32 -4.75 -6.78 0.91
CA ASP A 32 -5.40 -7.60 -0.10
C ASP A 32 -5.51 -6.86 -1.43
N ALA A 33 -5.86 -5.58 -1.38
CA ALA A 33 -5.97 -4.79 -2.60
C ALA A 33 -4.60 -4.59 -3.25
N VAL A 34 -3.57 -4.38 -2.45
CA VAL A 34 -2.21 -4.22 -2.97
C VAL A 34 -1.78 -5.51 -3.67
N GLU A 35 -2.04 -6.64 -3.03
CA GLU A 35 -1.67 -7.92 -3.62
C GLU A 35 -2.39 -8.14 -4.95
N ALA A 36 -3.68 -7.85 -4.99
CA ALA A 36 -4.47 -8.04 -6.21
C ALA A 36 -3.99 -7.17 -7.35
N ARG A 37 -3.37 -6.02 -7.03
CA ARG A 37 -2.90 -5.07 -8.04
C ARG A 37 -1.39 -5.03 -8.13
N TRP A 38 -0.69 -5.97 -7.51
CA TRP A 38 0.75 -5.84 -7.35
C TRP A 38 1.49 -5.72 -8.67
N ALA A 39 1.04 -6.45 -9.69
CA ALA A 39 1.69 -6.38 -10.99
C ALA A 39 1.77 -4.95 -11.53
N THR A 40 0.77 -4.13 -11.20
CA THR A 40 0.76 -2.73 -11.61
C THR A 40 1.40 -1.83 -10.56
N LEU A 41 1.04 -2.04 -9.29
CA LEU A 41 1.49 -1.15 -8.22
C LEU A 41 2.98 -1.23 -7.98
N ARG A 42 3.59 -2.36 -8.22
CA ARG A 42 5.02 -2.56 -7.92
C ARG A 42 5.91 -1.47 -8.53
N ASP A 43 5.49 -0.90 -9.65
CA ASP A 43 6.27 0.11 -10.35
C ASP A 43 5.76 1.52 -10.07
N GLN A 44 4.81 1.67 -9.16
CA GLN A 44 4.18 2.95 -8.89
C GLN A 44 4.47 3.47 -7.49
N ALA A 45 5.51 2.95 -6.86
CA ALA A 45 5.96 3.36 -5.53
C ALA A 45 4.82 3.33 -4.51
N PRO A 46 4.15 2.16 -4.33
CA PRO A 46 3.02 2.09 -3.41
C PRO A 46 3.48 2.23 -1.96
N GLN A 47 2.65 2.86 -1.16
CA GLN A 47 2.91 3.04 0.26
C GLN A 47 1.59 2.91 1.00
N VAL A 48 1.65 2.40 2.23
CA VAL A 48 0.46 2.33 3.08
C VAL A 48 0.63 3.32 4.23
N LEU A 49 -0.40 4.11 4.46
CA LEU A 49 -0.40 5.16 5.47
C LEU A 49 -1.51 4.88 6.47
N ASP A 50 -1.33 5.34 7.72
CA ASP A 50 -2.39 5.20 8.71
C ASP A 50 -3.44 6.31 8.53
N ALA A 51 -4.41 6.36 9.45
CA ALA A 51 -5.49 7.33 9.35
C ALA A 51 -4.99 8.77 9.39
N ARG A 52 -3.80 8.98 9.95
CA ARG A 52 -3.19 10.31 10.00
C ARG A 52 -2.27 10.55 8.83
N LYS A 53 -2.23 9.60 7.89
CA LYS A 53 -1.35 9.66 6.73
C LYS A 53 0.12 9.56 7.11
N VAL A 54 0.38 8.91 8.22
CA VAL A 54 1.75 8.57 8.60
C VAL A 54 2.12 7.25 7.95
N LEU A 55 3.31 7.18 7.40
CA LEU A 55 3.75 6.00 6.65
C LEU A 55 3.80 4.77 7.55
N LEU A 56 3.08 3.74 7.16
CA LEU A 56 3.12 2.45 7.85
C LEU A 56 4.00 1.45 7.12
N LEU A 57 3.90 1.40 5.80
CA LEU A 57 4.66 0.47 4.99
C LEU A 57 5.23 1.21 3.79
N THR A 58 6.52 1.02 3.58
CA THR A 58 7.19 1.61 2.43
C THR A 58 7.04 0.70 1.21
N THR A 59 7.41 1.23 0.05
CA THR A 59 7.43 0.41 -1.16
C THR A 59 8.30 -0.82 -0.97
N GLU A 60 9.45 -0.66 -0.34
CA GLU A 60 10.36 -1.78 -0.15
C GLU A 60 9.79 -2.82 0.79
N GLN A 61 9.09 -2.38 1.82
CA GLN A 61 8.43 -3.32 2.72
C GLN A 61 7.34 -4.10 2.00
N LEU A 62 6.60 -3.43 1.13
CA LEU A 62 5.58 -4.10 0.34
C LEU A 62 6.21 -5.09 -0.64
N ARG A 63 7.34 -4.72 -1.25
CA ARG A 63 8.05 -5.67 -2.11
C ARG A 63 8.48 -6.91 -1.34
N GLY A 64 8.96 -6.71 -0.12
CA GLY A 64 9.36 -7.85 0.70
C GLY A 64 8.19 -8.75 1.02
N GLU A 65 6.99 -8.17 1.13
CA GLU A 65 5.81 -8.94 1.44
C GLU A 65 5.30 -9.73 0.24
N PHE A 66 5.32 -9.11 -0.94
CA PHE A 66 4.68 -9.70 -2.12
C PHE A 66 5.65 -10.24 -3.16
N GLU A 67 6.93 -9.90 -3.06
CA GLU A 67 7.95 -10.37 -3.99
C GLU A 67 9.07 -11.08 -3.29
N ALA A 68 8.88 -11.46 -2.03
CA ALA A 68 9.93 -12.17 -1.31
C ALA A 68 10.29 -13.43 -2.08
N PRO A 69 11.57 -13.73 -2.20
CA PRO A 69 11.97 -14.98 -2.82
C PRO A 69 11.41 -16.12 -2.00
N GLY A 70 10.90 -17.02 -2.54
CA GLY A 70 10.34 -18.11 -1.86
C GLY A 70 11.23 -18.58 -0.80
N GLU A 71 11.07 -19.05 -0.19
CA GLU A 71 11.90 -19.22 0.58
C GLU A 71 12.58 -19.97 0.23
N GLY A 72 12.62 -19.92 0.00
CA GLY A 72 13.54 -20.45 -0.72
C GLY A 72 14.01 -20.90 -0.57
#